data_82bc3f616decfb4feb65f032e398ef33
#
_entry.id   82bc3f616decfb4feb65f032e398ef33
#
_cell.length_a   1.000
_cell.length_b   1.000
_cell.length_c   1.000
_cell.angle_alpha   90.00
_cell.angle_beta   90.00
_cell.angle_gamma   90.00
#
_symmetry.space_group_name_H-M   'P 1'
#
loop_
_entity.id
_entity.type
_entity.pdbx_description
1 polymer ?
#
loop_
_entity_poly.entity_id
_entity_poly.type
_entity_poly.pdbx_seq_one_letter_code
_entity_poly.pdbx_strand_id
1 'polypeptide(L)'
;RDPMLRVLRITEEGSSTVWDMPSYDFIKGEAPDSVNPSLWRQAQLNNIHGLFKVRDGVYQLRGYDISNMTIIEGQTGWIVVDPLTSNETAARAIAFARQHLGNKPIVAVIFTHSHVDHFGGVLGIVTAEQARQQKLRVIAPSGFMEEATSENVLAGVTMLRRSMYMYGKNLPHSPRGHIDTGLGKGTAYGTIGILAPTELITETGQELTIDGLRFVFQNTPASEAPAEMTFYSPEMKAFFGAELASHTLHNLYTLRGAKVRDALKWTGYLEEAINLFGEAEVYIGGHHWPVWGKERVRSLLETQRDTFKFIHDQTLHLALQGFTPREIAEQVKLPASLNKVFSSRGYYGTVAHNTKAVYQYYFGWYDANPSNLNPLPPEASAKKYVEFMGGADAVLAKAQKSVDDGEYRWAAEILNHLVFAEPDHAQAKALLAKTYDQLGYQSESAPWRDAYLSGANELRHGKPEKVVDMSSTVELLRNTPMPRFFEAMAARLKADKAEGKALRVNFVLTDSGERYALEVKNSVLH
;
A
#
# COMPACT_ATOMS: atom_id res chain seq x y z
N ARG A 1 21.77 -7.36 12.19
CA ARG A 1 20.72 -8.34 11.84
C ARG A 1 19.99 -8.76 13.10
N ASP A 2 18.67 -8.94 13.05
CA ASP A 2 17.85 -9.58 14.10
C ASP A 2 17.51 -11.01 13.64
N PRO A 3 18.34 -12.02 13.98
CA PRO A 3 18.22 -13.37 13.40
C PRO A 3 16.98 -14.12 13.85
N MET A 4 16.32 -13.65 14.93
CA MET A 4 15.13 -14.27 15.52
C MET A 4 13.89 -13.35 15.36
N LEU A 5 13.84 -12.59 14.27
CA LEU A 5 12.75 -11.64 14.04
C LEU A 5 11.46 -12.38 13.70
N ARG A 6 10.78 -12.82 14.75
CA ARG A 6 9.43 -13.36 14.74
C ARG A 6 8.60 -12.63 15.78
N VAL A 7 7.41 -12.19 15.40
CA VAL A 7 6.49 -11.42 16.24
C VAL A 7 5.14 -12.11 16.29
N LEU A 8 4.65 -12.34 17.49
CA LEU A 8 3.35 -12.97 17.76
C LEU A 8 2.41 -11.94 18.40
N ARG A 9 1.13 -12.03 18.08
CA ARG A 9 0.04 -11.41 18.81
C ARG A 9 -0.60 -12.48 19.69
N ILE A 10 -0.69 -12.19 20.97
CA ILE A 10 -1.32 -13.09 21.96
C ILE A 10 -2.67 -12.49 22.31
N THR A 11 -3.73 -13.30 22.22
CA THR A 11 -5.10 -12.97 22.58
C THR A 11 -5.68 -14.06 23.48
N GLU A 12 -6.85 -13.83 24.05
CA GLU A 12 -7.58 -14.85 24.82
C GLU A 12 -7.92 -16.10 23.98
N GLU A 13 -8.06 -15.94 22.66
CA GLU A 13 -8.36 -17.03 21.73
C GLU A 13 -7.11 -17.82 21.28
N GLY A 14 -5.91 -17.38 21.67
CA GLY A 14 -4.64 -18.01 21.31
C GLY A 14 -3.59 -17.04 20.78
N SER A 15 -2.63 -17.56 20.04
CA SER A 15 -1.56 -16.76 19.41
C SER A 15 -1.66 -16.79 17.89
N SER A 16 -1.36 -15.66 17.26
CA SER A 16 -1.23 -15.54 15.80
C SER A 16 0.11 -14.91 15.43
N THR A 17 0.68 -15.35 14.31
CA THR A 17 1.92 -14.76 13.78
C THR A 17 1.61 -13.44 13.10
N VAL A 18 2.22 -12.36 13.58
CA VAL A 18 2.15 -11.02 12.97
C VAL A 18 3.27 -10.86 11.95
N TRP A 19 4.48 -11.35 12.29
CA TRP A 19 5.66 -11.22 11.46
C TRP A 19 6.60 -12.41 11.64
N ASP A 20 7.15 -12.94 10.54
CA ASP A 20 8.08 -14.05 10.56
C ASP A 20 9.15 -13.90 9.47
N MET A 21 10.24 -13.24 9.80
CA MET A 21 11.34 -13.02 8.86
C MET A 21 12.09 -14.29 8.48
N PRO A 22 12.33 -15.27 9.40
CA PRO A 22 12.93 -16.55 9.05
C PRO A 22 12.18 -17.34 7.99
N SER A 23 10.87 -17.17 7.85
CA SER A 23 10.07 -17.84 6.81
C SER A 23 10.47 -17.48 5.37
N TYR A 24 11.26 -16.41 5.20
CA TYR A 24 11.82 -15.99 3.91
C TYR A 24 13.26 -16.46 3.67
N ASP A 25 13.83 -17.29 4.54
CA ASP A 25 15.23 -17.75 4.43
C ASP A 25 15.51 -18.61 3.19
N PHE A 26 14.47 -19.09 2.51
CA PHE A 26 14.59 -19.80 1.23
C PHE A 26 15.01 -18.89 0.05
N ILE A 27 14.88 -17.58 0.18
CA ILE A 27 15.18 -16.62 -0.90
C ILE A 27 16.70 -16.41 -0.97
N LYS A 28 17.38 -17.35 -1.62
CA LYS A 28 18.85 -17.38 -1.79
C LYS A 28 19.20 -17.98 -3.15
N GLY A 29 20.37 -17.59 -3.68
CA GLY A 29 20.88 -18.14 -4.92
C GLY A 29 20.13 -17.67 -6.17
N GLU A 30 20.12 -18.48 -7.19
CA GLU A 30 19.46 -18.20 -8.47
C GLU A 30 17.94 -18.23 -8.34
N ALA A 31 17.27 -17.49 -9.21
CA ALA A 31 15.81 -17.46 -9.27
C ALA A 31 15.27 -18.84 -9.71
N PRO A 32 14.28 -19.39 -9.01
CA PRO A 32 13.59 -20.59 -9.48
C PRO A 32 12.70 -20.29 -10.70
N ASP A 33 12.33 -21.32 -11.47
CA ASP A 33 11.48 -21.19 -12.67
C ASP A 33 10.13 -20.51 -12.39
N SER A 34 9.67 -20.57 -11.14
CA SER A 34 8.39 -20.01 -10.68
C SER A 34 8.46 -18.54 -10.27
N VAL A 35 9.60 -17.87 -10.47
CA VAL A 35 9.79 -16.46 -10.10
C VAL A 35 10.50 -15.71 -11.21
N ASN A 36 10.00 -14.52 -11.54
CA ASN A 36 10.71 -13.59 -12.41
C ASN A 36 12.07 -13.23 -11.79
N PRO A 37 13.20 -13.41 -12.50
CA PRO A 37 14.54 -13.19 -11.95
C PRO A 37 14.78 -11.78 -11.43
N SER A 38 14.17 -10.77 -12.06
CA SER A 38 14.26 -9.38 -11.62
C SER A 38 13.57 -9.18 -10.25
N LEU A 39 12.39 -9.78 -10.07
CA LEU A 39 11.68 -9.76 -8.77
C LEU A 39 12.42 -10.56 -7.69
N TRP A 40 13.01 -11.70 -8.05
CA TRP A 40 13.82 -12.49 -7.11
C TRP A 40 14.99 -11.69 -6.53
N ARG A 41 15.66 -10.94 -7.37
CA ARG A 41 16.73 -10.03 -6.92
C ARG A 41 16.21 -8.97 -5.95
N GLN A 42 15.06 -8.36 -6.22
CA GLN A 42 14.43 -7.40 -5.31
C GLN A 42 14.07 -8.07 -3.98
N ALA A 43 13.52 -9.28 -4.02
CA ALA A 43 13.19 -10.06 -2.84
C ALA A 43 14.43 -10.38 -1.98
N GLN A 44 15.57 -10.69 -2.61
CA GLN A 44 16.84 -10.90 -1.91
C GLN A 44 17.33 -9.62 -1.21
N LEU A 45 17.23 -8.47 -1.88
CA LEU A 45 17.61 -7.19 -1.30
C LEU A 45 16.71 -6.81 -0.11
N ASN A 46 15.40 -7.05 -0.21
CA ASN A 46 14.44 -6.82 0.87
C ASN A 46 14.56 -7.84 2.03
N ASN A 47 15.29 -8.92 1.86
CA ASN A 47 15.64 -9.85 2.96
C ASN A 47 16.70 -9.29 3.91
N ILE A 48 17.41 -8.25 3.52
CA ILE A 48 18.43 -7.61 4.36
C ILE A 48 17.71 -6.76 5.42
N HIS A 49 17.68 -7.28 6.65
CA HIS A 49 16.89 -6.73 7.75
C HIS A 49 17.70 -6.51 9.02
N GLY A 50 17.21 -5.66 9.89
CA GLY A 50 17.80 -5.35 11.19
C GLY A 50 17.86 -3.86 11.47
N LEU A 51 18.77 -3.46 12.36
CA LEU A 51 19.08 -2.08 12.71
C LEU A 51 20.32 -1.62 11.93
N PHE A 52 20.19 -0.50 11.23
CA PHE A 52 21.26 0.04 10.37
C PHE A 52 21.55 1.49 10.75
N LYS A 53 22.83 1.79 10.92
CA LYS A 53 23.28 3.17 10.99
C LYS A 53 23.30 3.76 9.58
N VAL A 54 22.45 4.74 9.34
CA VAL A 54 22.36 5.44 8.04
C VAL A 54 23.46 6.50 7.94
N ARG A 55 23.60 7.30 8.99
CA ARG A 55 24.67 8.28 9.23
C ARG A 55 24.71 8.58 10.73
N ASP A 56 25.58 9.49 11.15
CA ASP A 56 25.65 9.88 12.56
C ASP A 56 24.31 10.46 13.02
N GLY A 57 23.78 9.91 14.11
CA GLY A 57 22.51 10.30 14.69
C GLY A 57 21.26 9.82 13.93
N VAL A 58 21.40 9.02 12.86
CA VAL A 58 20.25 8.50 12.11
C VAL A 58 20.38 6.99 11.93
N TYR A 59 19.34 6.27 12.37
CA TYR A 59 19.27 4.82 12.30
C TYR A 59 17.96 4.39 11.66
N GLN A 60 17.96 3.23 11.04
CA GLN A 60 16.79 2.67 10.39
C GLN A 60 16.61 1.19 10.73
N LEU A 61 15.40 0.85 11.13
CA LEU A 61 14.95 -0.53 11.34
C LEU A 61 14.24 -0.97 10.07
N ARG A 62 14.82 -1.94 9.38
CA ARG A 62 14.34 -2.48 8.10
C ARG A 62 13.99 -3.95 8.23
N GLY A 63 12.91 -4.37 7.56
CA GLY A 63 12.46 -5.75 7.52
C GLY A 63 11.64 -6.17 8.74
N TYR A 64 11.16 -5.22 9.54
CA TYR A 64 10.20 -5.47 10.63
C TYR A 64 8.76 -5.35 10.17
N ASP A 65 8.56 -4.81 8.98
CA ASP A 65 7.29 -4.60 8.30
C ASP A 65 7.55 -4.35 6.82
N ILE A 66 6.52 -4.03 6.04
CA ILE A 66 6.65 -3.53 4.67
C ILE A 66 7.39 -2.19 4.63
N SER A 67 7.14 -1.31 5.61
CA SER A 67 7.79 -0.02 5.80
C SER A 67 9.00 -0.09 6.73
N ASN A 68 9.75 1.00 6.78
CA ASN A 68 10.88 1.19 7.68
C ASN A 68 10.52 2.14 8.83
N MET A 69 11.05 1.86 10.02
CA MET A 69 11.07 2.83 11.12
C MET A 69 12.42 3.53 11.13
N THR A 70 12.41 4.86 11.12
CA THR A 70 13.64 5.67 11.23
C THR A 70 13.72 6.33 12.59
N ILE A 71 14.90 6.29 13.22
CA ILE A 71 15.20 6.93 14.50
C ILE A 71 16.21 8.04 14.25
N ILE A 72 15.89 9.25 14.70
CA ILE A 72 16.79 10.41 14.68
C ILE A 72 17.15 10.74 16.14
N GLU A 73 18.43 10.81 16.43
CA GLU A 73 18.92 11.21 17.76
C GLU A 73 18.86 12.73 17.90
N GLY A 74 18.01 13.22 18.79
CA GLY A 74 18.00 14.61 19.22
C GLY A 74 18.90 14.85 20.43
N GLN A 75 18.76 16.02 21.03
CA GLN A 75 19.56 16.42 22.20
C GLN A 75 19.21 15.62 23.46
N THR A 76 17.95 15.29 23.66
CA THR A 76 17.47 14.65 24.89
C THR A 76 16.89 13.25 24.67
N GLY A 77 16.52 12.90 23.41
CA GLY A 77 15.88 11.64 23.12
C GLY A 77 15.82 11.31 21.65
N TRP A 78 14.89 10.43 21.29
CA TRP A 78 14.68 9.98 19.91
C TRP A 78 13.46 10.65 19.30
N ILE A 79 13.62 11.02 18.05
CA ILE A 79 12.53 11.34 17.13
C ILE A 79 12.29 10.10 16.29
N VAL A 80 11.09 9.52 16.36
CA VAL A 80 10.73 8.33 15.60
C VAL A 80 9.90 8.74 14.38
N VAL A 81 10.34 8.34 13.19
CA VAL A 81 9.64 8.58 11.93
C VAL A 81 9.02 7.26 11.48
N ASP A 82 7.72 7.29 11.23
CA ASP A 82 6.92 6.18 10.69
C ASP A 82 7.04 4.87 11.50
N PRO A 83 6.30 4.74 12.59
CA PRO A 83 6.41 3.60 13.52
C PRO A 83 5.72 2.32 13.03
N LEU A 84 5.79 1.97 11.73
CA LEU A 84 5.31 0.73 11.13
C LEU A 84 3.77 0.57 11.14
N THR A 85 3.29 -0.62 10.68
CA THR A 85 1.86 -0.93 10.59
C THR A 85 1.24 -1.35 11.91
N SER A 86 1.95 -2.17 12.70
CA SER A 86 1.38 -2.79 13.89
C SER A 86 2.13 -2.45 15.17
N ASN A 87 1.39 -2.39 16.27
CA ASN A 87 1.96 -2.16 17.60
C ASN A 87 2.98 -3.23 17.96
N GLU A 88 2.74 -4.46 17.57
CA GLU A 88 3.60 -5.60 17.90
C GLU A 88 4.95 -5.51 17.18
N THR A 89 4.97 -5.21 15.88
CA THR A 89 6.23 -5.06 15.14
C THR A 89 6.99 -3.80 15.54
N ALA A 90 6.28 -2.70 15.79
CA ALA A 90 6.89 -1.46 16.28
C ALA A 90 7.52 -1.65 17.67
N ALA A 91 6.83 -2.33 18.59
CA ALA A 91 7.38 -2.67 19.90
C ALA A 91 8.65 -3.54 19.81
N ARG A 92 8.66 -4.53 18.91
CA ARG A 92 9.84 -5.36 18.65
C ARG A 92 11.00 -4.54 18.09
N ALA A 93 10.71 -3.68 17.12
CA ALA A 93 11.71 -2.83 16.46
C ALA A 93 12.37 -1.86 17.44
N ILE A 94 11.57 -1.15 18.25
CA ILE A 94 12.10 -0.17 19.21
C ILE A 94 12.86 -0.87 20.35
N ALA A 95 12.41 -2.06 20.78
CA ALA A 95 13.13 -2.85 21.79
C ALA A 95 14.50 -3.30 21.27
N PHE A 96 14.59 -3.73 20.01
CA PHE A 96 15.85 -4.09 19.39
C PHE A 96 16.79 -2.87 19.24
N ALA A 97 16.26 -1.71 18.88
CA ALA A 97 17.04 -0.47 18.84
C ALA A 97 17.58 -0.12 20.22
N ARG A 98 16.77 -0.21 21.29
CA ARG A 98 17.19 0.07 22.67
C ARG A 98 18.31 -0.85 23.16
N GLN A 99 18.32 -2.11 22.76
CA GLN A 99 19.40 -3.06 23.10
C GLN A 99 20.76 -2.62 22.53
N HIS A 100 20.77 -1.94 21.40
CA HIS A 100 22.00 -1.57 20.70
C HIS A 100 22.41 -0.11 20.83
N LEU A 101 21.46 0.79 21.04
CA LEU A 101 21.67 2.24 21.06
C LEU A 101 21.45 2.86 22.45
N GLY A 102 21.03 2.06 23.44
CA GLY A 102 20.69 2.54 24.78
C GLY A 102 19.21 2.95 24.91
N ASN A 103 18.76 3.08 26.16
CA ASN A 103 17.37 3.36 26.47
C ASN A 103 17.12 4.88 26.55
N LYS A 104 16.90 5.51 25.41
CA LYS A 104 16.54 6.93 25.34
C LYS A 104 15.02 7.12 25.27
N PRO A 105 14.48 8.22 25.82
CA PRO A 105 13.06 8.53 25.69
C PRO A 105 12.71 8.89 24.24
N ILE A 106 11.46 8.63 23.84
CA ILE A 106 10.90 9.12 22.59
C ILE A 106 10.31 10.50 22.87
N VAL A 107 10.83 11.54 22.24
CA VAL A 107 10.45 12.94 22.46
C VAL A 107 9.55 13.50 21.36
N ALA A 108 9.55 12.89 20.19
CA ALA A 108 8.65 13.23 19.10
C ALA A 108 8.41 12.03 18.17
N VAL A 109 7.27 12.05 17.49
CA VAL A 109 6.91 11.12 16.43
C VAL A 109 6.51 11.93 15.19
N ILE A 110 6.98 11.52 14.03
CA ILE A 110 6.63 12.11 12.74
C ILE A 110 5.92 11.04 11.91
N PHE A 111 4.69 11.31 11.51
CA PHE A 111 3.99 10.53 10.50
C PHE A 111 4.16 11.22 9.15
N THR A 112 4.83 10.58 8.21
CA THR A 112 5.08 11.19 6.89
C THR A 112 3.81 11.28 6.05
N HIS A 113 2.91 10.31 6.20
CA HIS A 113 1.64 10.29 5.45
C HIS A 113 0.58 9.39 6.10
N SER A 114 -0.60 9.37 5.50
CA SER A 114 -1.82 8.79 6.06
C SER A 114 -2.01 7.29 5.81
N HIS A 115 -1.04 6.59 5.22
CA HIS A 115 -1.10 5.13 5.08
C HIS A 115 -0.74 4.43 6.39
N VAL A 116 -1.43 3.33 6.66
CA VAL A 116 -1.38 2.64 7.96
C VAL A 116 0.01 2.10 8.31
N ASP A 117 0.81 1.73 7.33
CA ASP A 117 2.17 1.21 7.53
C ASP A 117 3.18 2.28 7.96
N HIS A 118 2.76 3.53 8.06
CA HIS A 118 3.58 4.64 8.54
C HIS A 118 3.12 5.23 9.88
N PHE A 119 1.97 4.79 10.41
CA PHE A 119 1.49 5.27 11.71
C PHE A 119 0.94 4.17 12.64
N GLY A 120 0.50 3.04 12.09
CA GLY A 120 -0.32 2.06 12.80
C GLY A 120 0.33 1.41 14.01
N GLY A 121 1.66 1.39 14.07
CA GLY A 121 2.41 0.82 15.19
C GLY A 121 2.75 1.80 16.33
N VAL A 122 2.26 3.02 16.28
CA VAL A 122 2.66 4.08 17.23
C VAL A 122 2.42 3.71 18.69
N LEU A 123 1.35 3.00 19.00
CA LEU A 123 1.05 2.57 20.38
C LEU A 123 1.93 1.39 20.84
N GLY A 124 2.72 0.80 19.97
CA GLY A 124 3.75 -0.16 20.33
C GLY A 124 5.05 0.48 20.82
N ILE A 125 5.26 1.78 20.55
CA ILE A 125 6.46 2.51 20.98
C ILE A 125 6.20 3.48 22.12
N VAL A 126 4.97 3.96 22.27
CA VAL A 126 4.51 4.84 23.33
C VAL A 126 3.03 4.60 23.58
N THR A 127 2.61 4.50 24.84
CA THR A 127 1.17 4.41 25.14
C THR A 127 0.49 5.76 24.99
N ALA A 128 -0.83 5.78 24.77
CA ALA A 128 -1.61 7.01 24.68
C ALA A 128 -1.51 7.83 25.99
N GLU A 129 -1.43 7.16 27.13
CA GLU A 129 -1.24 7.81 28.44
C GLU A 129 0.15 8.45 28.55
N GLN A 130 1.21 7.72 28.22
CA GLN A 130 2.58 8.25 28.18
C GLN A 130 2.69 9.45 27.25
N ALA A 131 2.09 9.37 26.06
CA ALA A 131 2.08 10.48 25.11
C ALA A 131 1.45 11.75 25.70
N ARG A 132 0.33 11.62 26.42
CA ARG A 132 -0.32 12.75 27.11
C ARG A 132 0.52 13.29 28.26
N GLN A 133 1.04 12.43 29.13
CA GLN A 133 1.83 12.83 30.31
C GLN A 133 3.12 13.54 29.92
N GLN A 134 3.80 13.05 28.88
CA GLN A 134 5.05 13.61 28.37
C GLN A 134 4.84 14.79 27.44
N LYS A 135 3.59 15.13 27.08
CA LYS A 135 3.26 16.10 26.03
C LYS A 135 4.04 15.81 24.74
N LEU A 136 4.00 14.54 24.32
CA LEU A 136 4.70 14.07 23.14
C LEU A 136 4.29 14.90 21.91
N ARG A 137 5.29 15.41 21.20
CA ARG A 137 5.06 16.07 19.92
C ARG A 137 4.77 15.02 18.86
N VAL A 138 3.64 15.17 18.18
CA VAL A 138 3.24 14.30 17.06
C VAL A 138 3.02 15.19 15.84
N ILE A 139 3.89 15.07 14.85
CA ILE A 139 3.90 15.90 13.66
C ILE A 139 3.36 15.09 12.48
N ALA A 140 2.44 15.66 11.71
CA ALA A 140 1.87 15.02 10.55
C ALA A 140 1.48 16.05 9.48
N PRO A 141 1.26 15.64 8.22
CA PRO A 141 0.74 16.54 7.19
C PRO A 141 -0.71 16.93 7.47
N SER A 142 -1.11 18.10 6.98
CA SER A 142 -2.51 18.55 6.99
C SER A 142 -3.43 17.52 6.33
N GLY A 143 -4.60 17.27 6.93
CA GLY A 143 -5.55 16.27 6.46
C GLY A 143 -5.25 14.83 6.90
N PHE A 144 -4.20 14.61 7.71
CA PHE A 144 -3.79 13.28 8.13
C PHE A 144 -4.92 12.46 8.77
N MET A 145 -5.65 13.00 9.76
CA MET A 145 -6.70 12.26 10.46
C MET A 145 -7.87 11.91 9.55
N GLU A 146 -8.30 12.84 8.70
CA GLU A 146 -9.37 12.61 7.74
C GLU A 146 -9.01 11.51 6.75
N GLU A 147 -7.81 11.54 6.20
CA GLU A 147 -7.40 10.57 5.18
C GLU A 147 -7.07 9.20 5.77
N ALA A 148 -6.40 9.14 6.92
CA ALA A 148 -6.14 7.89 7.62
C ALA A 148 -7.45 7.17 8.00
N THR A 149 -8.47 7.90 8.46
CA THR A 149 -9.76 7.32 8.83
C THR A 149 -10.66 7.04 7.61
N SER A 150 -10.62 7.86 6.56
CA SER A 150 -11.34 7.61 5.31
C SER A 150 -10.96 6.26 4.70
N GLU A 151 -9.69 5.97 4.58
CA GLU A 151 -9.22 4.70 4.01
C GLU A 151 -9.46 3.50 4.94
N ASN A 152 -9.16 3.63 6.23
CA ASN A 152 -9.15 2.49 7.14
C ASN A 152 -10.47 2.23 7.87
N VAL A 153 -11.38 3.20 7.94
CA VAL A 153 -12.68 3.06 8.60
C VAL A 153 -13.82 3.01 7.59
N LEU A 154 -13.93 4.00 6.72
CA LEU A 154 -15.04 4.08 5.75
C LEU A 154 -14.98 2.96 4.72
N ALA A 155 -13.84 2.77 4.06
CA ALA A 155 -13.61 1.75 3.04
C ALA A 155 -12.78 0.55 3.54
N GLY A 156 -12.34 0.56 4.79
CA GLY A 156 -11.30 -0.31 5.35
C GLY A 156 -11.56 -1.80 5.20
N VAL A 157 -12.78 -2.27 5.43
CA VAL A 157 -13.14 -3.70 5.31
C VAL A 157 -12.91 -4.20 3.87
N THR A 158 -13.35 -3.43 2.88
CA THR A 158 -13.13 -3.78 1.46
C THR A 158 -11.66 -3.71 1.09
N MET A 159 -10.96 -2.67 1.51
CA MET A 159 -9.53 -2.51 1.24
C MET A 159 -8.70 -3.62 1.90
N LEU A 160 -9.03 -3.99 3.14
CA LEU A 160 -8.34 -5.08 3.84
C LEU A 160 -8.52 -6.42 3.13
N ARG A 161 -9.74 -6.73 2.68
CA ARG A 161 -10.03 -7.95 1.89
C ARG A 161 -9.20 -7.97 0.60
N ARG A 162 -9.14 -6.86 -0.11
CA ARG A 162 -8.35 -6.73 -1.35
C ARG A 162 -6.84 -6.73 -1.11
N SER A 163 -6.39 -6.20 0.03
CA SER A 163 -4.97 -6.21 0.40
C SER A 163 -4.42 -7.63 0.60
N MET A 164 -5.26 -8.58 1.04
CA MET A 164 -4.86 -9.97 1.18
C MET A 164 -4.46 -10.61 -0.15
N TYR A 165 -5.14 -10.22 -1.24
CA TYR A 165 -4.74 -10.60 -2.60
C TYR A 165 -3.46 -9.90 -3.03
N MET A 166 -3.41 -8.58 -2.85
CA MET A 166 -2.29 -7.76 -3.30
C MET A 166 -0.96 -8.13 -2.63
N TYR A 167 -1.01 -8.48 -1.34
CA TYR A 167 0.18 -8.79 -0.55
C TYR A 167 0.34 -10.28 -0.22
N GLY A 168 -0.47 -11.14 -0.82
CA GLY A 168 -0.32 -12.57 -0.72
C GLY A 168 -0.45 -13.15 0.69
N LYS A 169 -1.26 -12.53 1.57
CA LYS A 169 -1.35 -12.91 2.99
C LYS A 169 -1.61 -14.39 3.22
N ASN A 170 -2.46 -14.99 2.40
CA ASN A 170 -2.89 -16.38 2.54
C ASN A 170 -2.06 -17.36 1.69
N LEU A 171 -1.02 -16.87 1.03
CA LEU A 171 -0.08 -17.72 0.28
C LEU A 171 1.01 -18.25 1.20
N PRO A 172 1.47 -19.49 0.98
CA PRO A 172 2.66 -19.97 1.68
C PRO A 172 3.88 -19.16 1.25
N HIS A 173 4.81 -18.92 2.17
CA HIS A 173 6.13 -18.38 1.86
C HIS A 173 6.96 -19.48 1.20
N SER A 174 7.04 -19.44 -0.12
CA SER A 174 7.71 -20.46 -0.93
C SER A 174 8.01 -19.95 -2.33
N PRO A 175 8.87 -20.62 -3.12
CA PRO A 175 9.15 -20.26 -4.52
C PRO A 175 7.90 -20.22 -5.41
N ARG A 176 6.85 -20.94 -5.06
CA ARG A 176 5.56 -20.96 -5.76
C ARG A 176 4.45 -20.19 -5.06
N GLY A 177 4.78 -19.49 -4.01
CA GLY A 177 3.87 -18.65 -3.23
C GLY A 177 4.33 -17.21 -3.13
N HIS A 178 4.13 -16.63 -1.94
CA HIS A 178 4.56 -15.27 -1.62
C HIS A 178 6.07 -15.19 -1.39
N ILE A 179 6.72 -14.21 -1.97
CA ILE A 179 8.16 -13.99 -1.83
C ILE A 179 8.52 -12.57 -1.38
N ASP A 180 7.74 -11.58 -1.80
CA ASP A 180 7.99 -10.15 -1.58
C ASP A 180 6.76 -9.34 -1.98
N THR A 181 6.70 -8.07 -1.60
CA THR A 181 5.68 -7.12 -2.09
C THR A 181 6.23 -6.13 -3.11
N GLY A 182 7.54 -6.11 -3.34
CA GLY A 182 8.22 -5.08 -4.13
C GLY A 182 8.66 -3.86 -3.31
N LEU A 183 7.92 -3.51 -2.25
CA LEU A 183 8.28 -2.45 -1.29
C LEU A 183 8.98 -2.99 -0.03
N GLY A 184 8.77 -4.23 0.29
CA GLY A 184 9.28 -4.94 1.44
C GLY A 184 8.74 -6.36 1.42
N LYS A 185 8.91 -7.12 2.52
CA LYS A 185 8.50 -8.53 2.53
C LYS A 185 6.99 -8.72 2.56
N GLY A 186 6.29 -7.99 3.39
CA GLY A 186 4.85 -8.13 3.57
C GLY A 186 4.31 -7.09 4.54
N THR A 187 3.00 -7.04 4.69
CA THR A 187 2.32 -6.19 5.68
C THR A 187 2.16 -6.95 6.99
N ALA A 188 2.51 -6.32 8.10
CA ALA A 188 2.31 -6.87 9.44
C ALA A 188 0.82 -6.75 9.84
N TYR A 189 0.13 -7.87 9.88
CA TYR A 189 -1.29 -7.94 10.30
C TYR A 189 -1.41 -8.12 11.81
N GLY A 190 -1.14 -7.02 12.55
CA GLY A 190 -1.25 -6.95 14.00
C GLY A 190 -2.27 -5.90 14.44
N THR A 191 -2.14 -5.42 15.68
CA THR A 191 -2.99 -4.38 16.26
C THR A 191 -2.58 -3.01 15.72
N ILE A 192 -3.55 -2.23 15.27
CA ILE A 192 -3.33 -0.89 14.72
C ILE A 192 -3.67 0.16 15.77
N GLY A 193 -2.74 1.07 16.01
CA GLY A 193 -2.91 2.25 16.84
C GLY A 193 -2.89 3.54 16.02
N ILE A 194 -3.21 4.64 16.66
CA ILE A 194 -3.07 5.99 16.11
C ILE A 194 -2.94 6.99 17.27
N LEU A 195 -2.22 8.06 17.04
CA LEU A 195 -2.22 9.25 17.89
C LEU A 195 -2.60 10.47 17.06
N ALA A 196 -3.45 11.32 17.58
CA ALA A 196 -3.77 12.57 16.93
C ALA A 196 -2.53 13.47 16.86
N PRO A 197 -2.24 14.10 15.71
CA PRO A 197 -1.15 15.06 15.59
C PRO A 197 -1.34 16.24 16.55
N THR A 198 -0.24 16.67 17.17
CA THR A 198 -0.20 17.91 17.95
C THR A 198 0.22 19.11 17.11
N GLU A 199 0.89 18.84 15.98
CA GLU A 199 1.38 19.85 15.04
C GLU A 199 1.14 19.38 13.61
N LEU A 200 0.63 20.26 12.76
CA LEU A 200 0.37 19.97 11.36
C LEU A 200 1.30 20.77 10.46
N ILE A 201 1.79 20.10 9.42
CA ILE A 201 2.48 20.76 8.32
C ILE A 201 1.46 21.07 7.25
N THR A 202 1.27 22.36 6.97
CA THR A 202 0.23 22.89 6.10
C THR A 202 0.77 23.41 4.78
N GLU A 203 2.06 23.77 4.74
CA GLU A 203 2.69 24.38 3.57
C GLU A 203 4.16 23.97 3.43
N THR A 204 4.65 24.00 2.20
CA THR A 204 6.06 23.82 1.89
C THR A 204 6.87 25.00 2.39
N GLY A 205 8.04 24.71 3.00
CA GLY A 205 8.93 25.69 3.60
C GLY A 205 8.68 25.92 5.10
N GLN A 206 7.63 25.32 5.68
CA GLN A 206 7.40 25.35 7.12
C GLN A 206 8.60 24.69 7.85
N GLU A 207 9.06 25.32 8.91
CA GLU A 207 10.20 24.85 9.69
C GLU A 207 9.78 24.54 11.14
N LEU A 208 10.36 23.46 11.67
CA LEU A 208 10.26 23.14 13.09
C LEU A 208 11.65 22.82 13.64
N THR A 209 11.88 23.24 14.88
CA THR A 209 12.98 22.73 15.70
C THR A 209 12.42 21.66 16.63
N ILE A 210 12.93 20.45 16.51
CA ILE A 210 12.50 19.29 17.29
C ILE A 210 13.71 18.74 18.03
N ASP A 211 13.67 18.78 19.34
CA ASP A 211 14.75 18.32 20.22
C ASP A 211 16.16 18.80 19.78
N GLY A 212 16.25 20.10 19.45
CA GLY A 212 17.48 20.76 19.05
C GLY A 212 17.89 20.63 17.59
N LEU A 213 17.12 19.90 16.78
CA LEU A 213 17.38 19.72 15.35
C LEU A 213 16.37 20.53 14.52
N ARG A 214 16.89 21.19 13.49
CA ARG A 214 16.05 21.95 12.56
C ARG A 214 15.61 21.07 11.40
N PHE A 215 14.32 21.16 11.05
CA PHE A 215 13.73 20.48 9.90
C PHE A 215 12.94 21.47 9.03
N VAL A 216 13.09 21.33 7.72
CA VAL A 216 12.35 22.08 6.71
C VAL A 216 11.42 21.10 6.00
N PHE A 217 10.12 21.38 6.00
CA PHE A 217 9.10 20.48 5.49
C PHE A 217 8.66 20.84 4.07
N GLN A 218 8.35 19.83 3.29
CA GLN A 218 7.64 19.94 2.02
C GLN A 218 6.28 19.26 2.18
N ASN A 219 5.19 19.96 1.88
CA ASN A 219 3.84 19.41 1.88
C ASN A 219 3.51 18.89 0.48
N THR A 220 3.18 17.59 0.37
CA THR A 220 3.03 16.88 -0.92
C THR A 220 1.69 16.15 -1.04
N PRO A 221 0.53 16.82 -0.79
CA PRO A 221 -0.77 16.16 -0.84
C PRO A 221 -1.08 15.61 -2.23
N ALA A 222 -1.73 14.43 -2.27
CA ALA A 222 -2.08 13.71 -3.50
C ALA A 222 -0.88 13.23 -4.34
N SER A 223 0.28 13.04 -3.70
CA SER A 223 1.40 12.28 -4.27
C SER A 223 1.17 10.77 -4.05
N GLU A 224 1.96 10.09 -3.23
CA GLU A 224 1.73 8.68 -2.89
C GLU A 224 0.48 8.50 -2.02
N ALA A 225 0.26 9.41 -1.06
CA ALA A 225 -0.94 9.45 -0.24
C ALA A 225 -1.70 10.78 -0.40
N PRO A 226 -3.02 10.80 -0.07
CA PRO A 226 -3.79 12.04 -0.08
C PRO A 226 -3.24 13.12 0.84
N ALA A 227 -2.74 12.72 2.02
CA ALA A 227 -2.01 13.58 2.96
C ALA A 227 -0.60 13.03 3.13
N GLU A 228 0.39 13.75 2.63
CA GLU A 228 1.81 13.36 2.65
C GLU A 228 2.72 14.57 2.78
N MET A 229 3.87 14.36 3.41
CA MET A 229 4.94 15.34 3.53
C MET A 229 6.31 14.69 3.50
N THR A 230 7.30 15.45 3.07
CA THR A 230 8.72 15.12 3.19
C THR A 230 9.39 16.17 4.07
N PHE A 231 10.62 15.92 4.50
CA PHE A 231 11.39 16.92 5.25
C PHE A 231 12.90 16.74 5.10
N TYR A 232 13.61 17.83 5.35
CA TYR A 232 15.04 17.92 5.22
C TYR A 232 15.68 18.47 6.50
N SER A 233 16.77 17.86 6.95
CA SER A 233 17.61 18.40 8.01
C SER A 233 18.87 19.03 7.42
N PRO A 234 19.03 20.37 7.49
CA PRO A 234 20.22 21.04 6.99
C PRO A 234 21.50 20.61 7.68
N GLU A 235 21.46 20.43 9.01
CA GLU A 235 22.62 20.02 9.80
C GLU A 235 23.11 18.62 9.43
N MET A 236 22.18 17.72 9.15
CA MET A 236 22.48 16.35 8.76
C MET A 236 22.65 16.20 7.25
N LYS A 237 22.29 17.19 6.44
CA LYS A 237 22.17 17.09 4.98
C LYS A 237 21.39 15.82 4.56
N ALA A 238 20.33 15.52 5.30
CA ALA A 238 19.51 14.33 5.14
C ALA A 238 18.12 14.70 4.66
N PHE A 239 17.68 14.08 3.56
CA PHE A 239 16.35 14.21 3.02
C PHE A 239 15.52 12.98 3.36
N PHE A 240 14.52 13.17 4.20
CA PHE A 240 13.53 12.16 4.58
C PHE A 240 12.35 12.26 3.62
N GLY A 241 12.34 11.38 2.64
CA GLY A 241 11.51 11.54 1.46
C GLY A 241 10.17 10.81 1.50
N ALA A 242 9.75 10.28 2.65
CA ALA A 242 8.51 9.49 2.76
C ALA A 242 8.44 8.39 1.68
N GLU A 243 7.43 8.40 0.83
CA GLU A 243 7.34 7.55 -0.36
C GLU A 243 7.43 8.36 -1.68
N LEU A 244 7.90 9.60 -1.62
CA LEU A 244 8.05 10.44 -2.81
C LEU A 244 8.96 9.79 -3.87
N ALA A 245 10.03 9.10 -3.45
CA ALA A 245 10.87 8.26 -4.29
C ALA A 245 11.19 6.92 -3.61
N SER A 246 11.33 5.86 -4.38
CA SER A 246 11.60 4.51 -3.89
C SER A 246 12.48 3.73 -4.87
N HIS A 247 12.98 2.55 -4.44
CA HIS A 247 13.78 1.67 -5.31
C HIS A 247 12.91 0.75 -6.19
N THR A 248 11.81 1.29 -6.67
CA THR A 248 10.89 0.65 -7.62
C THR A 248 10.04 1.71 -8.30
N LEU A 249 9.43 1.38 -9.43
CA LEU A 249 8.31 2.15 -9.95
C LEU A 249 7.11 1.94 -9.02
N HIS A 250 6.72 2.97 -8.29
CA HIS A 250 5.54 2.91 -7.44
C HIS A 250 4.27 2.88 -8.28
N ASN A 251 3.21 2.22 -7.78
CA ASN A 251 1.94 2.23 -8.47
C ASN A 251 1.20 3.58 -8.30
N LEU A 252 0.55 4.03 -9.35
CA LEU A 252 -0.33 5.22 -9.33
C LEU A 252 -1.77 4.87 -8.91
N TYR A 253 -2.11 3.59 -8.95
CA TYR A 253 -3.33 3.01 -8.40
C TYR A 253 -2.96 1.71 -7.69
N THR A 254 -3.40 1.55 -6.45
CA THR A 254 -3.13 0.33 -5.69
C THR A 254 -4.27 -0.68 -5.80
N LEU A 255 -3.95 -1.97 -5.98
CA LEU A 255 -4.93 -3.04 -6.12
C LEU A 255 -5.82 -3.22 -4.88
N ARG A 256 -5.32 -2.88 -3.69
CA ARG A 256 -6.15 -2.88 -2.47
C ARG A 256 -7.29 -1.87 -2.52
N GLY A 257 -7.13 -0.83 -3.28
CA GLY A 257 -8.01 0.32 -3.37
C GLY A 257 -7.45 1.53 -2.62
N ALA A 258 -7.53 2.66 -3.27
CA ALA A 258 -7.22 4.00 -2.74
C ALA A 258 -7.74 5.03 -3.74
N LYS A 259 -7.72 6.31 -3.38
CA LYS A 259 -7.84 7.38 -4.37
C LYS A 259 -6.73 7.25 -5.40
N VAL A 260 -7.06 7.38 -6.69
CA VAL A 260 -6.04 7.35 -7.75
C VAL A 260 -5.10 8.53 -7.57
N ARG A 261 -3.80 8.28 -7.63
CA ARG A 261 -2.75 9.27 -7.39
C ARG A 261 -2.60 10.22 -8.58
N ASP A 262 -2.28 11.48 -8.28
CA ASP A 262 -2.04 12.50 -9.29
C ASP A 262 -0.57 12.45 -9.75
N ALA A 263 -0.33 11.79 -10.88
CA ALA A 263 1.02 11.63 -11.43
C ALA A 263 1.70 12.97 -11.74
N LEU A 264 0.94 13.96 -12.19
CA LEU A 264 1.49 15.26 -12.54
C LEU A 264 1.91 16.05 -11.29
N LYS A 265 1.08 16.05 -10.25
CA LYS A 265 1.45 16.65 -8.95
C LYS A 265 2.66 15.95 -8.35
N TRP A 266 2.67 14.63 -8.37
CA TRP A 266 3.80 13.85 -7.85
C TRP A 266 5.11 14.23 -8.56
N THR A 267 5.08 14.35 -9.88
CA THR A 267 6.21 14.84 -10.68
C THR A 267 6.64 16.24 -10.25
N GLY A 268 5.68 17.14 -10.01
CA GLY A 268 5.93 18.51 -9.55
C GLY A 268 6.60 18.54 -8.16
N TYR A 269 6.20 17.68 -7.25
CA TYR A 269 6.81 17.57 -5.92
C TYR A 269 8.23 17.02 -5.97
N LEU A 270 8.53 16.09 -6.87
CA LEU A 270 9.89 15.61 -7.10
C LEU A 270 10.80 16.74 -7.63
N GLU A 271 10.30 17.55 -8.56
CA GLU A 271 11.01 18.73 -9.04
C GLU A 271 11.24 19.77 -7.93
N GLU A 272 10.21 20.04 -7.13
CA GLU A 272 10.29 20.94 -5.98
C GLU A 272 11.33 20.45 -4.96
N ALA A 273 11.34 19.14 -4.65
CA ALA A 273 12.33 18.53 -3.76
C ALA A 273 13.77 18.66 -4.27
N ILE A 274 13.99 18.46 -5.58
CA ILE A 274 15.30 18.67 -6.22
C ILE A 274 15.78 20.10 -6.02
N ASN A 275 14.88 21.06 -6.17
CA ASN A 275 15.22 22.48 -6.04
C ASN A 275 15.43 22.90 -4.58
N LEU A 276 14.60 22.43 -3.64
CA LEU A 276 14.66 22.81 -2.23
C LEU A 276 15.78 22.07 -1.46
N PHE A 277 15.99 20.79 -1.76
CA PHE A 277 16.83 19.90 -0.98
C PHE A 277 18.01 19.34 -1.78
N GLY A 278 18.43 20.07 -2.80
CA GLY A 278 19.54 19.67 -3.70
C GLY A 278 20.90 19.48 -3.02
N GLU A 279 21.06 19.95 -1.79
CA GLU A 279 22.26 19.76 -0.98
C GLU A 279 22.24 18.45 -0.16
N ALA A 280 21.19 17.64 -0.27
CA ALA A 280 21.08 16.39 0.45
C ALA A 280 22.20 15.41 0.06
N GLU A 281 22.88 14.88 1.05
CA GLU A 281 23.93 13.86 0.91
C GLU A 281 23.40 12.45 1.15
N VAL A 282 22.22 12.33 1.73
CA VAL A 282 21.51 11.06 1.91
C VAL A 282 20.01 11.24 1.71
N TYR A 283 19.41 10.30 0.99
CA TYR A 283 17.97 10.12 0.87
C TYR A 283 17.53 8.94 1.73
N ILE A 284 16.49 9.15 2.55
CA ILE A 284 15.95 8.16 3.48
C ILE A 284 14.45 8.02 3.17
N GLY A 285 14.07 6.90 2.59
CA GLY A 285 12.67 6.60 2.26
C GLY A 285 11.95 5.79 3.33
N GLY A 286 10.63 5.75 3.23
CA GLY A 286 9.75 4.93 4.06
C GLY A 286 9.88 3.43 3.78
N HIS A 287 10.45 3.06 2.64
CA HIS A 287 10.69 1.68 2.21
C HIS A 287 12.11 1.49 1.71
N HIS A 288 12.52 0.21 1.55
CA HIS A 288 13.81 -0.20 0.99
C HIS A 288 15.01 0.27 1.84
N TRP A 289 16.01 0.85 1.21
CA TRP A 289 17.28 1.29 1.81
C TRP A 289 17.62 2.72 1.39
N PRO A 290 18.47 3.43 2.15
CA PRO A 290 18.87 4.79 1.82
C PRO A 290 19.72 4.87 0.55
N VAL A 291 19.84 6.09 0.02
CA VAL A 291 20.76 6.43 -1.06
C VAL A 291 21.76 7.45 -0.54
N TRP A 292 23.06 7.15 -0.64
CA TRP A 292 24.14 8.02 -0.18
C TRP A 292 24.87 8.65 -1.36
N GLY A 293 25.24 9.90 -1.19
CA GLY A 293 25.94 10.74 -2.16
C GLY A 293 25.01 11.70 -2.88
N LYS A 294 25.35 12.98 -2.86
CA LYS A 294 24.57 14.09 -3.44
C LYS A 294 24.10 13.81 -4.87
N GLU A 295 25.03 13.38 -5.73
CA GLU A 295 24.71 13.08 -7.13
C GLU A 295 23.78 11.88 -7.29
N ARG A 296 23.92 10.87 -6.44
CA ARG A 296 23.03 9.70 -6.47
C ARG A 296 21.63 10.02 -5.97
N VAL A 297 21.51 10.85 -4.92
CA VAL A 297 20.24 11.35 -4.42
C VAL A 297 19.52 12.13 -5.53
N ARG A 298 20.24 13.07 -6.16
CA ARG A 298 19.71 13.85 -7.27
C ARG A 298 19.26 12.95 -8.43
N SER A 299 20.08 11.99 -8.83
CA SER A 299 19.77 11.04 -9.90
C SER A 299 18.53 10.20 -9.58
N LEU A 300 18.35 9.74 -8.33
CA LEU A 300 17.13 9.04 -7.92
C LEU A 300 15.89 9.91 -8.12
N LEU A 301 15.93 11.15 -7.64
CA LEU A 301 14.77 12.06 -7.73
C LEU A 301 14.45 12.41 -9.19
N GLU A 302 15.47 12.70 -9.99
CA GLU A 302 15.32 13.01 -11.41
C GLU A 302 14.74 11.83 -12.22
N THR A 303 15.25 10.62 -12.01
CA THR A 303 14.76 9.44 -12.73
C THR A 303 13.35 9.02 -12.30
N GLN A 304 12.98 9.16 -11.04
CA GLN A 304 11.61 8.95 -10.58
C GLN A 304 10.67 10.00 -11.17
N ARG A 305 11.04 11.28 -11.13
CA ARG A 305 10.30 12.38 -11.76
C ARG A 305 10.05 12.09 -13.24
N ASP A 306 11.09 11.75 -13.98
CA ASP A 306 11.01 11.55 -15.41
C ASP A 306 10.23 10.29 -15.78
N THR A 307 10.32 9.24 -14.98
CA THR A 307 9.53 8.01 -15.18
C THR A 307 8.04 8.27 -15.02
N PHE A 308 7.61 8.92 -13.94
CA PHE A 308 6.21 9.29 -13.75
C PHE A 308 5.71 10.27 -14.82
N LYS A 309 6.53 11.26 -15.15
CA LYS A 309 6.19 12.25 -16.20
C LYS A 309 6.05 11.61 -17.57
N PHE A 310 6.94 10.69 -17.93
CA PHE A 310 6.87 9.94 -19.18
C PHE A 310 5.57 9.13 -19.27
N ILE A 311 5.24 8.37 -18.23
CA ILE A 311 4.02 7.56 -18.20
C ILE A 311 2.78 8.44 -18.31
N HIS A 312 2.74 9.54 -17.56
CA HIS A 312 1.66 10.52 -17.61
C HIS A 312 1.47 11.09 -19.01
N ASP A 313 2.53 11.67 -19.58
CA ASP A 313 2.45 12.38 -20.84
C ASP A 313 2.16 11.44 -22.02
N GLN A 314 2.77 10.26 -22.05
CA GLN A 314 2.51 9.28 -23.10
C GLN A 314 1.11 8.67 -23.02
N THR A 315 0.58 8.49 -21.82
CA THR A 315 -0.82 8.06 -21.64
C THR A 315 -1.78 9.08 -22.24
N LEU A 316 -1.62 10.36 -21.91
CA LEU A 316 -2.46 11.43 -22.47
C LEU A 316 -2.25 11.60 -23.97
N HIS A 317 -1.01 11.51 -24.45
CA HIS A 317 -0.71 11.57 -25.87
C HIS A 317 -1.48 10.53 -26.70
N LEU A 318 -1.52 9.29 -26.22
CA LEU A 318 -2.26 8.21 -26.88
C LEU A 318 -3.78 8.34 -26.67
N ALA A 319 -4.22 8.79 -25.52
CA ALA A 319 -5.64 9.08 -25.25
C ALA A 319 -6.19 10.18 -26.20
N LEU A 320 -5.39 11.21 -26.50
CA LEU A 320 -5.73 12.23 -27.50
C LEU A 320 -5.94 11.66 -28.92
N GLN A 321 -5.33 10.51 -29.21
CA GLN A 321 -5.51 9.80 -30.47
C GLN A 321 -6.69 8.82 -30.46
N GLY A 322 -7.44 8.73 -29.34
CA GLY A 322 -8.61 7.89 -29.18
C GLY A 322 -8.33 6.46 -28.71
N PHE A 323 -7.10 6.14 -28.31
CA PHE A 323 -6.79 4.82 -27.76
C PHE A 323 -7.42 4.61 -26.38
N THR A 324 -7.89 3.38 -26.16
CA THR A 324 -8.45 2.93 -24.88
C THR A 324 -7.35 2.62 -23.85
N PRO A 325 -7.66 2.54 -22.54
CA PRO A 325 -6.63 2.24 -21.54
C PRO A 325 -5.93 0.90 -21.76
N ARG A 326 -6.62 -0.12 -22.26
CA ARG A 326 -6.01 -1.42 -22.59
C ARG A 326 -4.99 -1.30 -23.73
N GLU A 327 -5.33 -0.56 -24.79
CA GLU A 327 -4.44 -0.32 -25.94
C GLU A 327 -3.23 0.53 -25.54
N ILE A 328 -3.43 1.57 -24.73
CA ILE A 328 -2.35 2.42 -24.22
C ILE A 328 -1.36 1.61 -23.37
N ALA A 329 -1.87 0.74 -22.50
CA ALA A 329 -1.04 -0.12 -21.65
C ALA A 329 -0.12 -1.07 -22.45
N GLU A 330 -0.51 -1.48 -23.64
CA GLU A 330 0.33 -2.29 -24.54
C GLU A 330 1.37 -1.45 -25.29
N GLN A 331 1.07 -0.19 -25.58
CA GLN A 331 1.90 0.68 -26.42
C GLN A 331 3.00 1.42 -25.65
N VAL A 332 2.71 1.88 -24.42
CA VAL A 332 3.67 2.68 -23.64
C VAL A 332 4.83 1.81 -23.17
N LYS A 333 6.03 2.18 -23.59
CA LYS A 333 7.30 1.54 -23.21
C LYS A 333 8.27 2.61 -22.75
N LEU A 334 8.93 2.39 -21.63
CA LEU A 334 9.96 3.32 -21.15
C LEU A 334 11.11 3.42 -22.14
N PRO A 335 11.66 4.62 -22.38
CA PRO A 335 12.87 4.77 -23.17
C PRO A 335 14.05 4.08 -22.48
N ALA A 336 15.08 3.72 -23.25
CA ALA A 336 16.23 2.98 -22.74
C ALA A 336 16.94 3.68 -21.56
N SER A 337 16.92 5.02 -21.53
CA SER A 337 17.48 5.84 -20.44
C SER A 337 16.77 5.64 -19.10
N LEU A 338 15.49 5.33 -19.10
CA LEU A 338 14.69 5.06 -17.90
C LEU A 338 14.53 3.55 -17.64
N ASN A 339 14.34 2.75 -18.68
CA ASN A 339 14.10 1.30 -18.54
C ASN A 339 15.29 0.53 -17.93
N LYS A 340 16.51 1.06 -18.05
CA LYS A 340 17.72 0.48 -17.45
C LYS A 340 17.95 0.88 -16.00
N VAL A 341 17.22 1.87 -15.50
CA VAL A 341 17.36 2.36 -14.12
C VAL A 341 16.68 1.41 -13.15
N PHE A 342 17.38 0.98 -12.11
CA PHE A 342 16.85 0.05 -11.11
C PHE A 342 15.55 0.55 -10.46
N SER A 343 15.50 1.82 -10.07
CA SER A 343 14.33 2.43 -9.44
C SER A 343 13.13 2.65 -10.39
N SER A 344 13.30 2.41 -11.68
CA SER A 344 12.20 2.42 -12.67
C SER A 344 11.66 1.01 -12.97
N ARG A 345 12.20 -0.04 -12.33
CA ARG A 345 11.70 -1.41 -12.50
C ARG A 345 10.34 -1.59 -11.83
N GLY A 346 9.52 -2.42 -12.45
CA GLY A 346 8.13 -2.61 -12.07
C GLY A 346 7.90 -3.63 -10.96
N TYR A 347 8.64 -3.55 -9.84
CA TYR A 347 8.48 -4.51 -8.74
C TYR A 347 7.18 -4.32 -7.95
N TYR A 348 6.64 -3.11 -7.93
CA TYR A 348 5.41 -2.75 -7.21
C TYR A 348 4.33 -2.24 -8.16
N GLY A 349 4.52 -1.09 -8.79
CA GLY A 349 3.78 -0.68 -9.96
C GLY A 349 4.36 -1.31 -11.23
N THR A 350 3.68 -1.14 -12.35
CA THR A 350 4.21 -1.44 -13.70
C THR A 350 3.88 -0.31 -14.65
N VAL A 351 4.57 -0.21 -15.77
CA VAL A 351 4.22 0.77 -16.81
C VAL A 351 2.78 0.56 -17.29
N ALA A 352 2.40 -0.67 -17.60
CA ALA A 352 1.05 -1.01 -18.05
C ALA A 352 -0.02 -0.71 -16.99
N HIS A 353 0.27 -0.98 -15.72
CA HIS A 353 -0.61 -0.67 -14.59
C HIS A 353 -0.81 0.84 -14.43
N ASN A 354 0.29 1.59 -14.46
CA ASN A 354 0.29 3.03 -14.23
C ASN A 354 -0.33 3.82 -15.38
N THR A 355 -0.22 3.35 -16.63
CA THR A 355 -0.95 3.96 -17.75
C THR A 355 -2.46 3.87 -17.57
N LYS A 356 -2.96 2.72 -17.11
CA LYS A 356 -4.39 2.57 -16.77
C LYS A 356 -4.79 3.48 -15.62
N ALA A 357 -3.90 3.66 -14.63
CA ALA A 357 -4.14 4.57 -13.51
C ALA A 357 -4.23 6.04 -13.94
N VAL A 358 -3.33 6.50 -14.81
CA VAL A 358 -3.39 7.86 -15.37
C VAL A 358 -4.67 8.06 -16.18
N TYR A 359 -5.05 7.09 -17.00
CA TYR A 359 -6.31 7.16 -17.73
C TYR A 359 -7.51 7.26 -16.79
N GLN A 360 -7.56 6.39 -15.77
CA GLN A 360 -8.60 6.41 -14.74
C GLN A 360 -8.68 7.75 -14.01
N TYR A 361 -7.55 8.38 -13.72
CA TYR A 361 -7.51 9.67 -13.03
C TYR A 361 -8.23 10.77 -13.81
N TYR A 362 -8.03 10.83 -15.13
CA TYR A 362 -8.62 11.87 -15.98
C TYR A 362 -10.01 11.52 -16.53
N PHE A 363 -10.24 10.26 -16.91
CA PHE A 363 -11.40 9.85 -17.69
C PHE A 363 -12.36 8.89 -16.95
N GLY A 364 -11.97 8.40 -15.78
CA GLY A 364 -12.76 7.44 -15.02
C GLY A 364 -12.75 6.04 -15.62
N TRP A 365 -13.76 5.25 -15.28
CA TRP A 365 -13.88 3.82 -15.66
C TRP A 365 -14.36 3.60 -17.09
N TYR A 366 -15.03 4.57 -17.71
CA TYR A 366 -15.62 4.42 -19.03
C TYR A 366 -14.61 4.69 -20.13
N ASP A 367 -14.47 3.73 -21.04
CA ASP A 367 -13.51 3.75 -22.16
C ASP A 367 -14.05 4.40 -23.45
N ALA A 368 -15.21 5.06 -23.39
CA ALA A 368 -15.93 5.71 -24.48
C ALA A 368 -16.52 4.74 -25.53
N ASN A 369 -16.42 3.41 -25.34
CA ASN A 369 -17.16 2.46 -26.18
C ASN A 369 -18.57 2.25 -25.62
N PRO A 370 -19.64 2.61 -26.38
CA PRO A 370 -21.02 2.46 -25.89
C PRO A 370 -21.39 1.05 -25.44
N SER A 371 -20.78 0.01 -26.01
CA SER A 371 -21.01 -1.38 -25.60
C SER A 371 -20.55 -1.67 -24.17
N ASN A 372 -19.59 -0.90 -23.65
CA ASN A 372 -19.06 -1.02 -22.28
C ASN A 372 -19.74 -0.06 -21.29
N LEU A 373 -20.76 0.72 -21.74
CA LEU A 373 -21.45 1.68 -20.88
C LEU A 373 -22.31 0.98 -19.82
N ASN A 374 -23.06 -0.04 -20.21
CA ASN A 374 -23.97 -0.76 -19.33
C ASN A 374 -24.02 -2.26 -19.70
N PRO A 375 -22.92 -3.00 -19.56
CA PRO A 375 -22.87 -4.42 -19.87
C PRO A 375 -23.66 -5.22 -18.80
N LEU A 376 -23.96 -6.47 -19.14
CA LEU A 376 -24.57 -7.39 -18.16
C LEU A 376 -23.64 -7.60 -16.95
N PRO A 377 -24.20 -7.88 -15.76
CA PRO A 377 -23.40 -8.28 -14.60
C PRO A 377 -22.53 -9.52 -14.89
N PRO A 378 -21.41 -9.72 -14.20
CA PRO A 378 -20.43 -10.74 -14.54
C PRO A 378 -20.98 -12.15 -14.70
N GLU A 379 -21.83 -12.61 -13.79
CA GLU A 379 -22.41 -13.97 -13.84
C GLU A 379 -23.37 -14.13 -15.03
N ALA A 380 -24.28 -13.19 -15.23
CA ALA A 380 -25.23 -13.22 -16.35
C ALA A 380 -24.50 -13.13 -17.70
N SER A 381 -23.48 -12.27 -17.79
CA SER A 381 -22.61 -12.14 -18.97
C SER A 381 -21.87 -13.45 -19.25
N ALA A 382 -21.28 -14.05 -18.21
CA ALA A 382 -20.53 -15.30 -18.34
C ALA A 382 -21.38 -16.45 -18.89
N LYS A 383 -22.61 -16.62 -18.39
CA LYS A 383 -23.56 -17.63 -18.89
C LYS A 383 -23.84 -17.46 -20.39
N LYS A 384 -24.01 -16.22 -20.85
CA LYS A 384 -24.20 -15.91 -22.27
C LYS A 384 -22.96 -16.19 -23.11
N TYR A 385 -21.78 -15.80 -22.63
CA TYR A 385 -20.53 -16.11 -23.33
C TYR A 385 -20.31 -17.61 -23.48
N VAL A 386 -20.52 -18.39 -22.41
CA VAL A 386 -20.34 -19.86 -22.44
C VAL A 386 -21.32 -20.50 -23.43
N GLU A 387 -22.61 -20.10 -23.40
CA GLU A 387 -23.63 -20.56 -24.36
C GLU A 387 -23.21 -20.25 -25.81
N PHE A 388 -22.81 -19.00 -26.07
CA PHE A 388 -22.43 -18.53 -27.40
C PHE A 388 -21.17 -19.21 -27.94
N MET A 389 -20.22 -19.58 -27.06
CA MET A 389 -18.98 -20.26 -27.42
C MET A 389 -19.12 -21.77 -27.59
N GLY A 390 -20.34 -22.32 -27.47
CA GLY A 390 -20.63 -23.73 -27.69
C GLY A 390 -20.76 -24.62 -26.46
N GLY A 391 -20.93 -23.99 -25.28
CA GLY A 391 -21.12 -24.67 -24.02
C GLY A 391 -19.81 -24.96 -23.25
N ALA A 392 -19.93 -25.46 -22.03
CA ALA A 392 -18.82 -25.64 -21.11
C ALA A 392 -17.70 -26.52 -21.64
N ASP A 393 -18.01 -27.65 -22.25
CA ASP A 393 -17.02 -28.59 -22.78
C ASP A 393 -16.21 -27.97 -23.93
N ALA A 394 -16.88 -27.23 -24.81
CA ALA A 394 -16.23 -26.55 -25.93
C ALA A 394 -15.28 -25.43 -25.43
N VAL A 395 -15.73 -24.65 -24.44
CA VAL A 395 -14.92 -23.59 -23.81
C VAL A 395 -13.69 -24.19 -23.14
N LEU A 396 -13.87 -25.26 -22.34
CA LEU A 396 -12.76 -25.92 -21.65
C LEU A 396 -11.71 -26.46 -22.62
N ALA A 397 -12.14 -27.14 -23.70
CA ALA A 397 -11.22 -27.68 -24.71
C ALA A 397 -10.43 -26.60 -25.44
N LYS A 398 -11.09 -25.50 -25.82
CA LYS A 398 -10.44 -24.35 -26.47
C LYS A 398 -9.47 -23.63 -25.51
N ALA A 399 -9.87 -23.46 -24.26
CA ALA A 399 -9.02 -22.85 -23.23
C ALA A 399 -7.79 -23.71 -22.92
N GLN A 400 -7.93 -25.05 -22.88
CA GLN A 400 -6.80 -25.97 -22.71
C GLN A 400 -5.79 -25.78 -23.85
N LYS A 401 -6.26 -25.67 -25.09
CA LYS A 401 -5.37 -25.40 -26.23
C LYS A 401 -4.65 -24.06 -26.07
N SER A 402 -5.34 -22.99 -25.67
CA SER A 402 -4.72 -21.68 -25.42
C SER A 402 -3.65 -21.77 -24.32
N VAL A 403 -3.88 -22.52 -23.25
CA VAL A 403 -2.87 -22.78 -22.21
C VAL A 403 -1.66 -23.52 -22.76
N ASP A 404 -1.88 -24.57 -23.56
CA ASP A 404 -0.81 -25.35 -24.18
C ASP A 404 0.04 -24.49 -25.16
N ASP A 405 -0.58 -23.54 -25.82
CA ASP A 405 0.07 -22.57 -26.71
C ASP A 405 0.74 -21.40 -25.95
N GLY A 406 0.61 -21.33 -24.62
CA GLY A 406 1.19 -20.27 -23.78
C GLY A 406 0.42 -18.95 -23.79
N GLU A 407 -0.80 -18.92 -24.31
CA GLU A 407 -1.68 -17.74 -24.34
C GLU A 407 -2.41 -17.54 -23.01
N TYR A 408 -1.66 -17.41 -21.90
CA TYR A 408 -2.23 -17.40 -20.53
C TYR A 408 -3.17 -16.22 -20.26
N ARG A 409 -2.90 -15.04 -20.78
CA ARG A 409 -3.79 -13.88 -20.60
C ARG A 409 -5.17 -14.15 -21.23
N TRP A 410 -5.18 -14.68 -22.45
CA TRP A 410 -6.41 -15.05 -23.15
C TRP A 410 -7.14 -16.21 -22.46
N ALA A 411 -6.41 -17.26 -22.11
CA ALA A 411 -6.98 -18.40 -21.40
C ALA A 411 -7.65 -17.98 -20.08
N ALA A 412 -7.03 -17.04 -19.34
CA ALA A 412 -7.61 -16.50 -18.11
C ALA A 412 -8.95 -15.78 -18.36
N GLU A 413 -9.04 -14.96 -19.42
CA GLU A 413 -10.30 -14.28 -19.76
C GLU A 413 -11.42 -15.27 -20.09
N ILE A 414 -11.16 -16.28 -20.87
CA ILE A 414 -12.14 -17.27 -21.29
C ILE A 414 -12.55 -18.18 -20.14
N LEU A 415 -11.60 -18.70 -19.37
CA LEU A 415 -11.88 -19.56 -18.22
C LEU A 415 -12.62 -18.82 -17.10
N ASN A 416 -12.39 -17.53 -16.97
CA ASN A 416 -13.13 -16.69 -16.03
C ASN A 416 -14.64 -16.73 -16.34
N HIS A 417 -15.03 -16.66 -17.61
CA HIS A 417 -16.44 -16.80 -18.00
C HIS A 417 -17.00 -18.18 -17.62
N LEU A 418 -16.24 -19.25 -17.86
CA LEU A 418 -16.70 -20.60 -17.53
C LEU A 418 -16.86 -20.80 -16.00
N VAL A 419 -15.91 -20.33 -15.19
CA VAL A 419 -15.97 -20.43 -13.74
C VAL A 419 -17.10 -19.57 -13.16
N PHE A 420 -17.39 -18.39 -13.72
CA PHE A 420 -18.53 -17.58 -13.30
C PHE A 420 -19.89 -18.17 -13.73
N ALA A 421 -19.94 -18.81 -14.91
CA ALA A 421 -21.14 -19.48 -15.38
C ALA A 421 -21.46 -20.76 -14.60
N GLU A 422 -20.41 -21.53 -14.29
CA GLU A 422 -20.47 -22.82 -13.60
C GLU A 422 -19.46 -22.87 -12.45
N PRO A 423 -19.78 -22.26 -11.26
CA PRO A 423 -18.83 -22.13 -10.15
C PRO A 423 -18.30 -23.46 -9.57
N ASP A 424 -19.06 -24.54 -9.77
CA ASP A 424 -18.69 -25.89 -9.28
C ASP A 424 -17.95 -26.74 -10.33
N HIS A 425 -17.64 -26.19 -11.51
CA HIS A 425 -16.96 -26.91 -12.57
C HIS A 425 -15.48 -27.14 -12.21
N ALA A 426 -15.16 -28.30 -11.63
CA ALA A 426 -13.86 -28.62 -11.05
C ALA A 426 -12.69 -28.50 -12.06
N GLN A 427 -12.86 -28.99 -13.31
CA GLN A 427 -11.83 -28.91 -14.34
C GLN A 427 -11.54 -27.46 -14.78
N ALA A 428 -12.57 -26.65 -14.92
CA ALA A 428 -12.41 -25.22 -15.26
C ALA A 428 -11.68 -24.45 -14.17
N LYS A 429 -12.04 -24.68 -12.90
CA LYS A 429 -11.36 -24.11 -11.74
C LYS A 429 -9.89 -24.53 -11.68
N ALA A 430 -9.59 -25.79 -11.89
CA ALA A 430 -8.22 -26.32 -11.89
C ALA A 430 -7.39 -25.71 -13.03
N LEU A 431 -7.93 -25.60 -14.24
CA LEU A 431 -7.22 -25.02 -15.36
C LEU A 431 -7.03 -23.50 -15.20
N LEU A 432 -8.02 -22.77 -14.69
CA LEU A 432 -7.88 -21.35 -14.40
C LEU A 432 -6.82 -21.09 -13.31
N ALA A 433 -6.81 -21.90 -12.24
CA ALA A 433 -5.79 -21.82 -11.19
C ALA A 433 -4.38 -22.02 -11.77
N LYS A 434 -4.19 -23.01 -12.63
CA LYS A 434 -2.93 -23.27 -13.32
C LYS A 434 -2.51 -22.11 -14.25
N THR A 435 -3.48 -21.51 -14.92
CA THR A 435 -3.27 -20.33 -15.77
C THR A 435 -2.82 -19.12 -14.92
N TYR A 436 -3.48 -18.87 -13.81
CA TYR A 436 -3.08 -17.82 -12.87
C TYR A 436 -1.69 -18.06 -12.26
N ASP A 437 -1.32 -19.31 -11.98
CA ASP A 437 0.04 -19.63 -11.54
C ASP A 437 1.08 -19.15 -12.56
N GLN A 438 0.87 -19.45 -13.84
CA GLN A 438 1.79 -19.02 -14.91
C GLN A 438 1.89 -17.50 -15.03
N LEU A 439 0.77 -16.80 -14.96
CA LEU A 439 0.75 -15.34 -14.97
C LEU A 439 1.46 -14.74 -13.75
N GLY A 440 1.27 -15.34 -12.58
CA GLY A 440 1.95 -14.97 -11.35
C GLY A 440 3.46 -15.22 -11.40
N TYR A 441 3.89 -16.38 -11.88
CA TYR A 441 5.32 -16.75 -11.99
C TYR A 441 6.09 -15.82 -12.93
N GLN A 442 5.46 -15.34 -13.99
CA GLN A 442 6.09 -14.45 -14.97
C GLN A 442 6.13 -12.98 -14.51
N SER A 443 5.31 -12.59 -13.54
CA SER A 443 5.17 -11.19 -13.13
C SER A 443 6.44 -10.65 -12.44
N GLU A 444 6.99 -9.56 -12.96
CA GLU A 444 7.99 -8.75 -12.26
C GLU A 444 7.37 -8.00 -11.09
N SER A 445 6.12 -7.56 -11.20
CA SER A 445 5.37 -6.90 -10.13
C SER A 445 4.92 -7.92 -9.09
N ALA A 446 5.36 -7.73 -7.84
CA ALA A 446 4.95 -8.57 -6.73
C ALA A 446 3.44 -8.50 -6.44
N PRO A 447 2.77 -7.32 -6.45
CA PRO A 447 1.31 -7.27 -6.31
C PRO A 447 0.56 -8.00 -7.42
N TRP A 448 1.03 -7.98 -8.65
CA TRP A 448 0.43 -8.76 -9.74
C TRP A 448 0.62 -10.26 -9.51
N ARG A 449 1.85 -10.67 -9.17
CA ARG A 449 2.13 -12.05 -8.79
C ARG A 449 1.19 -12.53 -7.69
N ASP A 450 1.14 -11.80 -6.58
CA ASP A 450 0.35 -12.19 -5.42
C ASP A 450 -1.16 -12.20 -5.70
N ALA A 451 -1.66 -11.28 -6.52
CA ALA A 451 -3.06 -11.27 -6.96
C ALA A 451 -3.40 -12.53 -7.78
N TYR A 452 -2.58 -12.89 -8.75
CA TYR A 452 -2.78 -14.11 -9.55
C TYR A 452 -2.69 -15.37 -8.69
N LEU A 453 -1.65 -15.48 -7.87
CA LEU A 453 -1.46 -16.67 -7.01
C LEU A 453 -2.54 -16.78 -5.93
N SER A 454 -3.01 -15.68 -5.36
CA SER A 454 -4.13 -15.67 -4.42
C SER A 454 -5.43 -16.14 -5.10
N GLY A 455 -5.69 -15.69 -6.32
CA GLY A 455 -6.80 -16.19 -7.13
C GLY A 455 -6.71 -17.69 -7.38
N ALA A 456 -5.53 -18.19 -7.75
CA ALA A 456 -5.28 -19.63 -7.93
C ALA A 456 -5.51 -20.41 -6.62
N ASN A 457 -5.04 -19.88 -5.49
CA ASN A 457 -5.22 -20.50 -4.18
C ASN A 457 -6.71 -20.60 -3.79
N GLU A 458 -7.50 -19.56 -4.00
CA GLU A 458 -8.95 -19.61 -3.70
C GLU A 458 -9.71 -20.53 -4.66
N LEU A 459 -9.32 -20.65 -5.92
CA LEU A 459 -9.90 -21.64 -6.85
C LEU A 459 -9.67 -23.09 -6.39
N ARG A 460 -8.52 -23.35 -5.76
CA ARG A 460 -8.17 -24.70 -5.24
C ARG A 460 -8.78 -25.02 -3.89
N HIS A 461 -8.83 -24.05 -2.99
CA HIS A 461 -9.14 -24.27 -1.57
C HIS A 461 -10.37 -23.53 -1.06
N GLY A 462 -11.03 -22.73 -1.90
CA GLY A 462 -12.15 -21.87 -1.50
C GLY A 462 -11.68 -20.58 -0.80
N LYS A 463 -12.62 -19.72 -0.52
CA LYS A 463 -12.36 -18.46 0.20
C LYS A 463 -11.98 -18.74 1.66
N PRO A 464 -11.12 -17.89 2.27
CA PRO A 464 -10.78 -18.00 3.69
C PRO A 464 -12.01 -17.85 4.58
N GLU A 465 -12.11 -18.64 5.65
CA GLU A 465 -13.22 -18.55 6.61
C GLU A 465 -13.24 -17.23 7.38
N LYS A 466 -12.06 -16.75 7.84
CA LYS A 466 -11.90 -15.44 8.49
C LYS A 466 -11.18 -14.48 7.56
N VAL A 467 -11.89 -13.45 7.14
CA VAL A 467 -11.35 -12.44 6.21
C VAL A 467 -10.76 -11.23 6.96
N VAL A 468 -11.39 -10.82 8.06
CA VAL A 468 -11.04 -9.61 8.80
C VAL A 468 -11.16 -9.82 10.30
N ASP A 469 -10.10 -9.50 11.04
CA ASP A 469 -10.16 -9.39 12.50
C ASP A 469 -10.37 -7.92 12.91
N MET A 470 -11.63 -7.57 13.19
CA MET A 470 -12.00 -6.21 13.58
C MET A 470 -11.43 -5.81 14.96
N SER A 471 -11.06 -6.77 15.80
CA SER A 471 -10.46 -6.46 17.11
C SER A 471 -9.09 -5.77 16.99
N SER A 472 -8.42 -5.95 15.86
CA SER A 472 -7.13 -5.31 15.58
C SER A 472 -7.23 -3.80 15.31
N THR A 473 -8.44 -3.28 15.02
CA THR A 473 -8.67 -1.89 14.61
C THR A 473 -9.43 -1.05 15.64
N VAL A 474 -9.63 -1.56 16.86
CA VAL A 474 -10.43 -0.90 17.90
C VAL A 474 -9.87 0.48 18.25
N GLU A 475 -8.55 0.62 18.39
CA GLU A 475 -7.93 1.91 18.71
C GLU A 475 -8.07 2.92 17.57
N LEU A 476 -8.00 2.47 16.33
CA LEU A 476 -8.27 3.33 15.19
C LEU A 476 -9.73 3.84 15.21
N LEU A 477 -10.68 2.95 15.50
CA LEU A 477 -12.10 3.33 15.63
C LEU A 477 -12.34 4.33 16.78
N ARG A 478 -11.71 4.13 17.93
CA ARG A 478 -11.80 5.04 19.08
C ARG A 478 -11.30 6.45 18.79
N ASN A 479 -10.30 6.56 17.95
CA ASN A 479 -9.69 7.84 17.57
C ASN A 479 -10.24 8.41 16.26
N THR A 480 -11.24 7.78 15.67
CA THR A 480 -11.91 8.27 14.46
C THR A 480 -12.73 9.52 14.80
N PRO A 481 -12.56 10.65 14.09
CA PRO A 481 -13.43 11.81 14.26
C PRO A 481 -14.91 11.43 14.12
N MET A 482 -15.75 11.92 15.03
CA MET A 482 -17.18 11.52 15.08
C MET A 482 -17.93 11.71 13.75
N PRO A 483 -17.73 12.78 12.99
CA PRO A 483 -18.35 12.89 11.66
C PRO A 483 -17.99 11.71 10.73
N ARG A 484 -16.74 11.27 10.72
CA ARG A 484 -16.28 10.12 9.92
C ARG A 484 -16.87 8.80 10.41
N PHE A 485 -17.03 8.66 11.72
CA PHE A 485 -17.67 7.50 12.31
C PHE A 485 -19.14 7.41 11.88
N PHE A 486 -19.88 8.53 11.89
CA PHE A 486 -21.26 8.57 11.43
C PHE A 486 -21.40 8.33 9.91
N GLU A 487 -20.47 8.82 9.10
CA GLU A 487 -20.41 8.49 7.67
C GLU A 487 -20.19 6.98 7.44
N ALA A 488 -19.34 6.36 8.26
CA ALA A 488 -19.13 4.91 8.19
C ALA A 488 -20.38 4.12 8.62
N MET A 489 -21.15 4.62 9.59
CA MET A 489 -22.47 4.07 9.94
C MET A 489 -23.47 4.23 8.78
N ALA A 490 -23.51 5.41 8.17
CA ALA A 490 -24.39 5.70 7.03
C ALA A 490 -24.15 4.74 5.86
N ALA A 491 -22.87 4.48 5.55
CA ALA A 491 -22.48 3.53 4.50
C ALA A 491 -22.89 2.06 4.78
N ARG A 492 -23.25 1.74 6.02
CA ARG A 492 -23.70 0.41 6.45
C ARG A 492 -25.22 0.30 6.63
N LEU A 493 -25.96 1.39 6.41
CA LEU A 493 -27.41 1.40 6.50
C LEU A 493 -28.01 0.44 5.47
N LYS A 494 -28.91 -0.42 5.92
CA LYS A 494 -29.70 -1.30 5.03
C LYS A 494 -30.89 -0.52 4.49
N ALA A 495 -30.76 0.00 3.28
CA ALA A 495 -31.71 0.89 2.66
C ALA A 495 -33.14 0.27 2.57
N ASP A 496 -33.23 -1.03 2.24
CA ASP A 496 -34.48 -1.80 2.20
C ASP A 496 -35.20 -1.83 3.55
N LYS A 497 -34.45 -1.91 4.66
CA LYS A 497 -35.03 -1.89 6.02
C LYS A 497 -35.35 -0.50 6.52
N ALA A 498 -34.74 0.51 5.93
CA ALA A 498 -34.93 1.92 6.28
C ALA A 498 -36.07 2.58 5.46
N GLU A 499 -36.58 1.90 4.43
CA GLU A 499 -37.64 2.43 3.57
C GLU A 499 -38.90 2.79 4.38
N GLY A 500 -39.43 3.97 4.14
CA GLY A 500 -40.62 4.48 4.82
C GLY A 500 -40.40 4.92 6.28
N LYS A 501 -39.19 4.80 6.81
CA LYS A 501 -38.87 5.23 8.17
C LYS A 501 -38.38 6.67 8.22
N ALA A 502 -38.80 7.40 9.24
CA ALA A 502 -38.31 8.71 9.62
C ALA A 502 -37.91 8.67 11.10
N LEU A 503 -36.63 8.69 11.38
CA LEU A 503 -36.09 8.58 12.75
C LEU A 503 -35.11 9.71 12.98
N ARG A 504 -35.14 10.28 14.19
CA ARG A 504 -34.13 11.25 14.62
C ARG A 504 -33.59 10.86 15.98
N VAL A 505 -32.26 10.84 16.13
CA VAL A 505 -31.58 10.55 17.38
C VAL A 505 -30.56 11.65 17.66
N ASN A 506 -30.62 12.24 18.85
CA ASN A 506 -29.64 13.22 19.29
C ASN A 506 -28.58 12.53 20.16
N PHE A 507 -27.33 12.75 19.84
CA PHE A 507 -26.18 12.29 20.60
C PHE A 507 -25.56 13.48 21.34
N VAL A 508 -25.29 13.31 22.61
CA VAL A 508 -24.54 14.23 23.45
C VAL A 508 -23.36 13.45 24.02
N LEU A 509 -22.16 13.76 23.56
CA LEU A 509 -20.92 13.16 24.05
C LEU A 509 -20.49 13.90 25.30
N THR A 510 -20.56 13.23 26.44
CA THR A 510 -20.37 13.87 27.75
C THR A 510 -18.90 14.15 28.06
N ASP A 511 -17.99 13.45 27.40
CA ASP A 511 -16.54 13.58 27.53
C ASP A 511 -15.97 14.74 26.70
N SER A 512 -16.45 14.91 25.45
CA SER A 512 -16.00 15.99 24.55
C SER A 512 -16.93 17.22 24.52
N GLY A 513 -18.19 17.07 25.02
CA GLY A 513 -19.22 18.11 24.95
C GLY A 513 -19.85 18.29 23.56
N GLU A 514 -19.44 17.48 22.59
CA GLU A 514 -19.98 17.54 21.22
C GLU A 514 -21.42 17.05 21.16
N ARG A 515 -22.18 17.61 20.23
CA ARG A 515 -23.60 17.29 20.03
C ARG A 515 -23.87 17.01 18.56
N TYR A 516 -24.58 15.93 18.27
CA TYR A 516 -24.92 15.49 16.93
C TYR A 516 -26.40 15.12 16.86
N ALA A 517 -27.06 15.45 15.75
CA ALA A 517 -28.38 14.95 15.41
C ALA A 517 -28.25 14.04 14.19
N LEU A 518 -28.62 12.78 14.36
CA LEU A 518 -28.66 11.80 13.29
C LEU A 518 -30.09 11.59 12.83
N GLU A 519 -30.35 11.72 11.55
CA GLU A 519 -31.69 11.56 10.96
C GLU A 519 -31.67 10.49 9.87
N VAL A 520 -32.59 9.52 9.98
CA VAL A 520 -32.88 8.59 8.89
C VAL A 520 -34.13 9.06 8.19
N LYS A 521 -34.00 9.37 6.89
CA LYS A 521 -35.10 9.78 6.01
C LYS A 521 -34.74 9.39 4.58
N ASN A 522 -35.75 8.98 3.79
CA ASN A 522 -35.53 8.52 2.42
C ASN A 522 -34.49 7.39 2.30
N SER A 523 -34.39 6.51 3.31
CA SER A 523 -33.39 5.45 3.41
C SER A 523 -31.94 5.93 3.45
N VAL A 524 -31.71 7.15 3.89
CA VAL A 524 -30.39 7.77 4.08
C VAL A 524 -30.22 8.20 5.53
N LEU A 525 -29.03 8.02 6.08
CA LEU A 525 -28.62 8.54 7.38
C LEU A 525 -27.85 9.85 7.16
N HIS A 526 -28.36 10.92 7.77
CA HIS A 526 -27.72 12.25 7.80
C HIS A 526 -27.17 12.58 9.17
#